data_68a0e5310a67b1131fcf945c39a4bbb5
#
_entry.id   68a0e5310a67b1131fcf945c39a4bbb5
#
_cell.length_a   1.000
_cell.length_b   1.000
_cell.length_c   1.000
_cell.angle_alpha   90.00
_cell.angle_beta   90.00
_cell.angle_gamma   90.00
#
_symmetry.space_group_name_H-M   'P 1'
#
loop_
_entity.id
_entity.type
_entity.pdbx_description
1 polymer ?
#
loop_
_entity_poly.entity_id
_entity_poly.type
_entity_poly.pdbx_seq_one_letter_code
_entity_poly.pdbx_strand_id
1 'polypeptide(L)'
;TSIANPNEDAHFVRPKPSFARDLRRAEVFVTTGLDLELWVPALLDRAGNSDVLEGGQGYITAYTGVELLDVPVAADRSRGDVHIFGNPHLTTDPLRTIQVARNITVGLKRVAPDRATHFDAGLAAFTDRVHRRLFGDRLIDLLGGQTLERLALQGRLYEFFGTQEFDGKPLIEELGGWLGTAEPFRGQQLIC
;
A
#
# COMPACT_ATOMS: atom_id res chain seq x y z
N THR A 1 -3.23 13.35 -11.28
CA THR A 1 -4.21 14.19 -10.55
C THR A 1 -4.87 13.33 -9.47
N SER A 2 -4.98 13.83 -8.24
CA SER A 2 -5.76 13.19 -7.17
C SER A 2 -7.17 13.79 -7.16
N ILE A 3 -8.19 12.94 -6.96
CA ILE A 3 -9.58 13.39 -6.78
C ILE A 3 -9.79 13.83 -5.33
N ALA A 4 -9.35 13.01 -4.36
CA ALA A 4 -9.32 13.43 -2.97
C ALA A 4 -8.13 14.39 -2.72
N ASN A 5 -8.39 15.48 -1.99
CA ASN A 5 -7.33 16.36 -1.56
C ASN A 5 -6.54 15.72 -0.40
N PRO A 6 -5.26 16.07 -0.22
CA PRO A 6 -4.44 15.50 0.88
C PRO A 6 -5.00 15.75 2.29
N ASN A 7 -5.84 16.79 2.45
CA ASN A 7 -6.45 17.18 3.72
C ASN A 7 -7.94 16.77 3.80
N GLU A 8 -8.43 15.97 2.86
CA GLU A 8 -9.81 15.49 2.80
C GLU A 8 -9.85 14.01 3.12
N ASP A 9 -10.81 13.62 3.94
CA ASP A 9 -11.05 12.21 4.22
C ASP A 9 -11.55 11.49 2.96
N ALA A 10 -10.82 10.46 2.53
CA ALA A 10 -11.13 9.71 1.32
C ALA A 10 -12.51 9.03 1.35
N HIS A 11 -13.07 8.77 2.54
CA HIS A 11 -14.40 8.19 2.68
C HIS A 11 -15.51 9.18 2.23
N PHE A 12 -15.30 10.48 2.41
CA PHE A 12 -16.34 11.51 2.31
C PHE A 12 -16.09 12.54 1.22
N VAL A 13 -15.34 12.18 0.18
CA VAL A 13 -15.13 13.04 -0.98
C VAL A 13 -16.47 13.36 -1.64
N ARG A 14 -16.76 14.65 -1.83
CA ARG A 14 -17.97 15.11 -2.53
C ARG A 14 -17.73 15.10 -4.04
N PRO A 15 -18.40 14.24 -4.82
CA PRO A 15 -18.24 14.20 -6.26
C PRO A 15 -18.57 15.55 -6.91
N LYS A 16 -17.64 16.09 -7.71
CA LYS A 16 -17.82 17.34 -8.47
C LYS A 16 -17.94 17.00 -9.96
N PRO A 17 -18.68 17.80 -10.75
CA PRO A 17 -18.77 17.60 -12.20
C PRO A 17 -17.41 17.66 -12.92
N SER A 18 -16.44 18.39 -12.37
CA SER A 18 -15.06 18.44 -12.87
C SER A 18 -14.38 17.08 -12.80
N PHE A 19 -14.60 16.30 -11.74
CA PHE A 19 -14.00 14.98 -11.58
C PHE A 19 -14.49 13.99 -12.64
N ALA A 20 -15.80 13.98 -12.93
CA ALA A 20 -16.34 13.17 -14.01
C ALA A 20 -15.77 13.56 -15.39
N ARG A 21 -15.52 14.85 -15.62
CA ARG A 21 -14.90 15.36 -16.83
C ARG A 21 -13.44 14.94 -16.96
N ASP A 22 -12.70 14.93 -15.85
CA ASP A 22 -11.30 14.49 -15.82
C ASP A 22 -11.23 12.98 -16.07
N LEU A 23 -12.09 12.18 -15.42
CA LEU A 23 -12.18 10.73 -15.61
C LEU A 23 -12.60 10.33 -17.02
N ARG A 24 -13.42 11.14 -17.70
CA ARG A 24 -13.79 10.88 -19.09
C ARG A 24 -12.58 10.86 -20.04
N ARG A 25 -11.50 11.51 -19.68
CA ARG A 25 -10.26 11.61 -20.45
C ARG A 25 -9.11 10.81 -19.85
N ALA A 26 -9.35 10.16 -18.72
CA ALA A 26 -8.32 9.41 -18.04
C ALA A 26 -8.03 8.09 -18.78
N GLU A 27 -6.78 7.77 -18.93
CA GLU A 27 -6.32 6.45 -19.42
C GLU A 27 -6.23 5.45 -18.27
N VAL A 28 -6.02 5.95 -17.03
CA VAL A 28 -5.86 5.15 -15.82
C VAL A 28 -6.62 5.79 -14.68
N PHE A 29 -7.30 4.96 -13.91
CA PHE A 29 -7.88 5.30 -12.62
C PHE A 29 -7.41 4.30 -11.57
N VAL A 30 -6.84 4.81 -10.48
CA VAL A 30 -6.41 4.00 -9.33
C VAL A 30 -7.34 4.28 -8.17
N THR A 31 -7.91 3.25 -7.61
CA THR A 31 -8.73 3.29 -6.39
C THR A 31 -8.14 2.35 -5.34
N THR A 32 -8.27 2.69 -4.07
CA THR A 32 -7.93 1.76 -3.00
C THR A 32 -8.77 0.51 -3.12
N GLY A 33 -10.04 0.66 -3.44
CA GLY A 33 -11.01 -0.43 -3.48
C GLY A 33 -11.56 -0.75 -2.08
N LEU A 34 -12.06 -1.97 -1.92
CA LEU A 34 -12.80 -2.36 -0.73
C LEU A 34 -14.06 -1.47 -0.58
N ASP A 35 -14.30 -0.86 0.56
CA ASP A 35 -15.39 0.09 0.78
C ASP A 35 -14.91 1.48 1.25
N LEU A 36 -13.66 1.83 0.93
CA LEU A 36 -13.09 3.12 1.30
C LEU A 36 -13.75 4.27 0.51
N GLU A 37 -13.80 4.13 -0.81
CA GLU A 37 -14.27 5.18 -1.71
C GLU A 37 -15.67 4.86 -2.27
N LEU A 38 -16.70 4.81 -1.42
CA LEU A 38 -18.08 4.47 -1.82
C LEU A 38 -18.69 5.44 -2.86
N TRP A 39 -18.10 6.61 -3.02
CA TRP A 39 -18.49 7.62 -4.01
C TRP A 39 -17.96 7.32 -5.44
N VAL A 40 -16.98 6.43 -5.60
CA VAL A 40 -16.32 6.12 -6.88
C VAL A 40 -17.26 5.57 -7.93
N PRO A 41 -18.11 4.55 -7.69
CA PRO A 41 -18.96 3.98 -8.73
C PRO A 41 -19.84 5.04 -9.42
N ALA A 42 -20.53 5.88 -8.65
CA ALA A 42 -21.39 6.91 -9.20
C ALA A 42 -20.63 7.98 -10.01
N LEU A 43 -19.36 8.21 -9.68
CA LEU A 43 -18.53 9.16 -10.40
C LEU A 43 -18.04 8.56 -11.73
N LEU A 44 -17.68 7.30 -11.74
CA LEU A 44 -17.27 6.56 -12.94
C LEU A 44 -18.44 6.42 -13.94
N ASP A 45 -19.63 6.12 -13.46
CA ASP A 45 -20.84 6.07 -14.28
C ASP A 45 -21.09 7.41 -15.01
N ARG A 46 -20.94 8.52 -14.29
CA ARG A 46 -21.07 9.87 -14.87
C ARG A 46 -19.98 10.20 -15.88
N ALA A 47 -18.79 9.66 -15.70
CA ALA A 47 -17.68 9.84 -16.64
C ALA A 47 -17.95 9.14 -17.96
N GLY A 48 -18.58 7.96 -17.95
CA GLY A 48 -18.92 7.18 -19.14
C GLY A 48 -17.70 6.74 -19.95
N ASN A 49 -16.58 6.49 -19.27
CA ASN A 49 -15.32 6.05 -19.87
C ASN A 49 -15.09 4.57 -19.55
N SER A 50 -15.29 3.70 -20.53
CA SER A 50 -15.18 2.25 -20.36
C SER A 50 -13.79 1.78 -19.91
N ASP A 51 -12.74 2.53 -20.25
CA ASP A 51 -11.36 2.13 -19.94
C ASP A 51 -11.06 2.21 -18.43
N VAL A 52 -11.75 3.10 -17.70
CA VAL A 52 -11.58 3.31 -16.26
C VAL A 52 -12.75 2.79 -15.42
N LEU A 53 -13.75 2.15 -16.04
CA LEU A 53 -14.77 1.39 -15.31
C LEU A 53 -14.17 0.09 -14.75
N GLU A 54 -14.81 -0.48 -13.74
CA GLU A 54 -14.43 -1.78 -13.20
C GLU A 54 -14.38 -2.83 -14.32
N GLY A 55 -13.25 -3.54 -14.44
CA GLY A 55 -12.96 -4.46 -15.54
C GLY A 55 -12.32 -3.81 -16.76
N GLY A 56 -12.27 -2.48 -16.86
CA GLY A 56 -11.57 -1.76 -17.93
C GLY A 56 -10.05 -1.88 -17.81
N GLN A 57 -9.35 -1.65 -18.94
CA GLN A 57 -7.88 -1.77 -18.96
C GLN A 57 -7.17 -0.78 -18.05
N GLY A 58 -7.75 0.40 -17.86
CA GLY A 58 -7.20 1.47 -17.03
C GLY A 58 -7.69 1.43 -15.57
N TYR A 59 -8.59 0.51 -15.21
CA TYR A 59 -9.05 0.39 -13.82
C TYR A 59 -8.07 -0.42 -12.98
N ILE A 60 -7.55 0.17 -11.90
CA ILE A 60 -6.55 -0.44 -11.03
C ILE A 60 -7.04 -0.38 -9.59
N THR A 61 -7.19 -1.55 -8.96
CA THR A 61 -7.46 -1.69 -7.53
C THR A 61 -6.15 -1.86 -6.76
N ALA A 62 -5.93 -0.99 -5.77
CA ALA A 62 -4.70 -0.98 -5.01
C ALA A 62 -4.58 -2.19 -4.05
N TYR A 63 -5.70 -2.70 -3.53
CA TYR A 63 -5.73 -3.75 -2.52
C TYR A 63 -5.44 -5.16 -3.03
N THR A 64 -5.41 -5.39 -4.33
CA THR A 64 -5.29 -6.73 -4.92
C THR A 64 -4.08 -7.49 -4.35
N GLY A 65 -4.31 -8.66 -3.75
CA GLY A 65 -3.27 -9.50 -3.16
C GLY A 65 -2.63 -8.94 -1.89
N VAL A 66 -3.15 -7.85 -1.33
CA VAL A 66 -2.75 -7.37 -0.01
C VAL A 66 -3.47 -8.18 1.05
N GLU A 67 -2.74 -8.72 2.02
CA GLU A 67 -3.33 -9.34 3.20
C GLU A 67 -4.02 -8.28 4.05
N LEU A 68 -5.34 -8.42 4.18
CA LEU A 68 -6.18 -7.46 4.89
C LEU A 68 -6.21 -7.76 6.38
N LEU A 69 -6.13 -6.71 7.19
CA LEU A 69 -6.33 -6.76 8.64
C LEU A 69 -7.81 -6.49 8.97
N ASP A 70 -8.19 -6.84 10.19
CA ASP A 70 -9.50 -6.50 10.77
C ASP A 70 -10.69 -6.94 9.89
N VAL A 71 -10.56 -8.07 9.18
CA VAL A 71 -11.69 -8.64 8.42
C VAL A 71 -12.75 -9.10 9.42
N PRO A 72 -13.93 -8.46 9.45
CA PRO A 72 -14.94 -8.78 10.44
C PRO A 72 -15.57 -10.16 10.18
N VAL A 73 -15.81 -10.93 11.24
CA VAL A 73 -16.49 -12.25 11.17
C VAL A 73 -17.96 -12.09 10.75
N ALA A 74 -18.56 -10.95 11.04
CA ALA A 74 -19.92 -10.59 10.64
C ALA A 74 -20.00 -9.13 10.23
N ALA A 75 -20.73 -8.86 9.15
CA ALA A 75 -20.97 -7.50 8.64
C ALA A 75 -21.98 -6.77 9.54
N ASP A 76 -21.51 -6.25 10.67
CA ASP A 76 -22.32 -5.46 11.60
C ASP A 76 -21.85 -3.99 11.60
N ARG A 77 -22.58 -3.16 10.89
CA ARG A 77 -22.34 -1.69 10.83
C ARG A 77 -22.82 -0.94 12.08
N SER A 78 -23.41 -1.61 13.06
CA SER A 78 -23.87 -0.96 14.30
C SER A 78 -22.71 -0.46 15.18
N ARG A 79 -21.48 -0.86 14.88
CA ARG A 79 -20.25 -0.52 15.62
C ARG A 79 -19.44 0.66 15.06
N GLY A 80 -20.02 1.50 14.21
CA GLY A 80 -19.36 2.65 13.58
C GLY A 80 -18.81 2.35 12.18
N ASP A 81 -17.68 2.95 11.79
CA ASP A 81 -17.02 2.76 10.48
C ASP A 81 -16.37 1.37 10.36
N VAL A 82 -17.19 0.33 10.37
CA VAL A 82 -16.73 -1.05 10.15
C VAL A 82 -16.62 -1.30 8.66
N HIS A 83 -15.39 -1.48 8.19
CA HIS A 83 -15.11 -1.90 6.82
C HIS A 83 -15.39 -3.40 6.67
N ILE A 84 -16.42 -3.74 5.92
CA ILE A 84 -16.93 -5.13 5.82
C ILE A 84 -15.97 -6.08 5.09
N PHE A 85 -15.05 -5.54 4.30
CA PHE A 85 -14.06 -6.33 3.55
C PHE A 85 -12.69 -6.37 4.22
N GLY A 86 -12.52 -5.72 5.38
CA GLY A 86 -11.25 -5.55 6.07
C GLY A 86 -10.70 -4.12 5.97
N ASN A 87 -9.66 -3.84 6.70
CA ASN A 87 -9.09 -2.49 6.85
C ASN A 87 -8.53 -1.96 5.52
N PRO A 88 -9.11 -0.91 4.92
CA PRO A 88 -8.68 -0.37 3.63
C PRO A 88 -7.52 0.63 3.73
N HIS A 89 -7.06 0.96 4.95
CA HIS A 89 -5.99 1.94 5.16
C HIS A 89 -4.59 1.35 4.88
N LEU A 90 -4.43 0.75 3.69
CA LEU A 90 -3.26 -0.04 3.29
C LEU A 90 -1.95 0.75 3.33
N THR A 91 -2.02 2.06 3.06
CA THR A 91 -0.84 2.92 2.95
C THR A 91 -0.25 3.35 4.30
N THR A 92 -0.90 3.01 5.40
CA THR A 92 -0.33 3.19 6.75
C THR A 92 0.75 2.15 7.08
N ASP A 93 0.76 1.03 6.35
CA ASP A 93 1.80 -0.01 6.45
C ASP A 93 2.77 0.11 5.28
N PRO A 94 4.07 0.40 5.54
CA PRO A 94 5.08 0.55 4.48
C PRO A 94 5.23 -0.68 3.58
N LEU A 95 5.14 -1.89 4.12
CA LEU A 95 5.28 -3.13 3.35
C LEU A 95 4.05 -3.40 2.48
N ARG A 96 2.85 -3.15 2.99
CA ARG A 96 1.62 -3.22 2.19
C ARG A 96 1.61 -2.16 1.08
N THR A 97 2.19 -0.99 1.33
CA THR A 97 2.37 0.06 0.32
C THR A 97 3.26 -0.42 -0.85
N ILE A 98 4.23 -1.28 -0.62
CA ILE A 98 5.01 -1.90 -1.70
C ILE A 98 4.10 -2.77 -2.59
N GLN A 99 3.20 -3.56 -2.00
CA GLN A 99 2.24 -4.34 -2.80
C GLN A 99 1.28 -3.45 -3.58
N VAL A 100 0.81 -2.37 -3.01
CA VAL A 100 0.02 -1.34 -3.71
C VAL A 100 0.79 -0.80 -4.92
N ALA A 101 2.08 -0.47 -4.74
CA ALA A 101 2.93 0.02 -5.84
C ALA A 101 3.12 -1.04 -6.95
N ARG A 102 3.24 -2.34 -6.59
CA ARG A 102 3.27 -3.44 -7.55
C ARG A 102 1.99 -3.50 -8.38
N ASN A 103 0.82 -3.39 -7.73
CA ASN A 103 -0.48 -3.41 -8.40
C ASN A 103 -0.63 -2.24 -9.38
N ILE A 104 -0.24 -1.04 -8.95
CA ILE A 104 -0.22 0.15 -9.82
C ILE A 104 0.71 -0.08 -11.02
N THR A 105 1.91 -0.61 -10.80
CA THR A 105 2.88 -0.89 -11.85
C THR A 105 2.34 -1.87 -12.88
N VAL A 106 1.69 -2.96 -12.43
CA VAL A 106 1.05 -3.94 -13.32
C VAL A 106 -0.03 -3.27 -14.19
N GLY A 107 -0.87 -2.43 -13.59
CA GLY A 107 -1.91 -1.70 -14.31
C GLY A 107 -1.33 -0.70 -15.32
N LEU A 108 -0.31 0.05 -14.95
CA LEU A 108 0.37 0.99 -15.85
C LEU A 108 1.02 0.28 -17.06
N LYS A 109 1.66 -0.88 -16.83
CA LYS A 109 2.24 -1.71 -17.90
C LYS A 109 1.18 -2.28 -18.84
N ARG A 110 -0.02 -2.53 -18.36
CA ARG A 110 -1.14 -2.99 -19.17
C ARG A 110 -1.62 -1.88 -20.14
N VAL A 111 -1.68 -0.64 -19.65
CA VAL A 111 -2.13 0.51 -20.45
C VAL A 111 -1.03 1.06 -21.35
N ALA A 112 0.22 1.07 -20.90
CA ALA A 112 1.35 1.60 -21.66
C ALA A 112 2.53 0.60 -21.67
N PRO A 113 2.43 -0.51 -22.42
CA PRO A 113 3.43 -1.57 -22.44
C PRO A 113 4.79 -1.14 -22.99
N ASP A 114 4.82 -0.15 -23.86
CA ASP A 114 6.02 0.49 -24.38
C ASP A 114 6.86 1.19 -23.29
N ARG A 115 6.25 1.54 -22.17
CA ARG A 115 6.87 2.17 -21.01
C ARG A 115 7.16 1.20 -19.87
N ALA A 116 7.02 -0.11 -20.06
CA ALA A 116 7.13 -1.12 -19.02
C ALA A 116 8.45 -1.02 -18.23
N THR A 117 9.58 -0.88 -18.92
CA THR A 117 10.92 -0.75 -18.27
C THR A 117 10.98 0.48 -17.35
N HIS A 118 10.37 1.59 -17.75
CA HIS A 118 10.33 2.80 -16.93
C HIS A 118 9.52 2.57 -15.64
N PHE A 119 8.37 1.91 -15.75
CA PHE A 119 7.54 1.59 -14.58
C PHE A 119 8.22 0.59 -13.64
N ASP A 120 8.88 -0.43 -14.18
CA ASP A 120 9.65 -1.40 -13.39
C ASP A 120 10.80 -0.72 -12.64
N ALA A 121 11.53 0.19 -13.29
CA ALA A 121 12.58 0.97 -12.64
C ALA A 121 12.04 1.87 -11.52
N GLY A 122 10.87 2.49 -11.74
CA GLY A 122 10.18 3.28 -10.72
C GLY A 122 9.79 2.45 -9.50
N LEU A 123 9.22 1.25 -9.72
CA LEU A 123 8.86 0.32 -8.65
C LEU A 123 10.10 -0.14 -7.87
N ALA A 124 11.18 -0.52 -8.56
CA ALA A 124 12.42 -0.95 -7.93
C ALA A 124 13.01 0.15 -7.03
N ALA A 125 13.08 1.39 -7.53
CA ALA A 125 13.58 2.54 -6.77
C ALA A 125 12.67 2.89 -5.58
N PHE A 126 11.35 2.77 -5.73
CA PHE A 126 10.41 2.98 -4.63
C PHE A 126 10.60 1.91 -3.54
N THR A 127 10.64 0.64 -3.94
CA THR A 127 10.79 -0.50 -3.03
C THR A 127 12.10 -0.41 -2.24
N ASP A 128 13.22 -0.13 -2.90
CA ASP A 128 14.52 0.06 -2.24
C ASP A 128 14.47 1.19 -1.19
N ARG A 129 13.87 2.34 -1.53
CA ARG A 129 13.70 3.45 -0.57
C ARG A 129 12.87 3.04 0.65
N VAL A 130 11.78 2.30 0.46
CA VAL A 130 10.95 1.82 1.58
C VAL A 130 11.75 0.86 2.46
N HIS A 131 12.44 -0.10 1.86
CA HIS A 131 13.25 -1.06 2.60
C HIS A 131 14.34 -0.37 3.42
N ARG A 132 15.11 0.53 2.82
CA ARG A 132 16.18 1.29 3.53
C ARG A 132 15.64 2.16 4.64
N ARG A 133 14.50 2.82 4.42
CA ARG A 133 13.85 3.63 5.46
C ARG A 133 13.29 2.79 6.60
N LEU A 134 12.81 1.59 6.32
CA LEU A 134 12.22 0.71 7.31
C LEU A 134 13.27 -0.03 8.14
N PHE A 135 14.25 -0.66 7.48
CA PHE A 135 15.21 -1.58 8.10
C PHE A 135 16.60 -0.97 8.33
N GLY A 136 16.93 0.13 7.65
CA GLY A 136 18.27 0.73 7.65
C GLY A 136 19.19 0.14 6.58
N ASP A 137 20.16 0.96 6.14
CA ASP A 137 21.06 0.60 5.05
C ASP A 137 21.89 -0.65 5.38
N ARG A 138 22.36 -0.76 6.62
CA ARG A 138 23.23 -1.85 7.03
C ARG A 138 22.58 -3.24 6.88
N LEU A 139 21.35 -3.42 7.35
CA LEU A 139 20.62 -4.68 7.17
C LEU A 139 20.28 -4.95 5.71
N ILE A 140 19.96 -3.91 4.93
CA ILE A 140 19.71 -4.06 3.50
C ILE A 140 20.94 -4.56 2.76
N ASP A 141 22.12 -4.02 3.07
CA ASP A 141 23.36 -4.42 2.45
C ASP A 141 23.81 -5.85 2.86
N LEU A 142 23.46 -6.29 4.07
CA LEU A 142 23.78 -7.63 4.58
C LEU A 142 22.82 -8.72 4.06
N LEU A 143 21.52 -8.47 4.06
CA LEU A 143 20.48 -9.50 3.90
C LEU A 143 19.62 -9.30 2.64
N GLY A 144 19.64 -8.11 2.08
CA GLY A 144 18.75 -7.69 1.01
C GLY A 144 17.32 -7.37 1.48
N GLY A 145 16.73 -6.34 0.88
CA GLY A 145 15.40 -5.84 1.26
C GLY A 145 14.28 -6.87 1.10
N GLN A 146 14.31 -7.68 0.05
CA GLN A 146 13.30 -8.72 -0.19
C GLN A 146 13.28 -9.81 0.88
N THR A 147 14.46 -10.16 1.44
CA THR A 147 14.55 -11.13 2.54
C THR A 147 13.89 -10.57 3.79
N LEU A 148 14.21 -9.33 4.13
CA LEU A 148 13.66 -8.64 5.29
C LEU A 148 12.15 -8.40 5.15
N GLU A 149 11.67 -7.97 3.97
CA GLU A 149 10.24 -7.83 3.65
C GLU A 149 9.50 -9.15 3.89
N ARG A 150 10.01 -10.26 3.35
CA ARG A 150 9.39 -11.58 3.52
C ARG A 150 9.32 -12.01 4.98
N LEU A 151 10.41 -11.84 5.74
CA LEU A 151 10.43 -12.16 7.17
C LEU A 151 9.44 -11.31 7.97
N ALA A 152 9.35 -10.03 7.65
CA ALA A 152 8.44 -9.12 8.32
C ALA A 152 6.96 -9.47 8.03
N LEU A 153 6.61 -9.71 6.77
CA LEU A 153 5.24 -10.13 6.39
C LEU A 153 4.85 -11.48 6.98
N GLN A 154 5.81 -12.37 7.25
CA GLN A 154 5.57 -13.64 7.95
C GLN A 154 5.53 -13.51 9.48
N GLY A 155 5.71 -12.31 10.04
CA GLY A 155 5.81 -12.09 11.48
C GLY A 155 7.07 -12.69 12.14
N ARG A 156 8.08 -13.07 11.35
CA ARG A 156 9.27 -13.80 11.81
C ARG A 156 10.51 -12.93 11.93
N LEU A 157 10.41 -11.63 11.66
CA LEU A 157 11.57 -10.74 11.59
C LEU A 157 12.35 -10.70 12.92
N TYR A 158 11.66 -10.52 14.02
CA TYR A 158 12.28 -10.42 15.35
C TYR A 158 12.77 -11.78 15.90
N GLU A 159 12.09 -12.87 15.58
CA GLU A 159 12.58 -14.22 15.86
C GLU A 159 13.93 -14.46 15.16
N PHE A 160 13.99 -14.09 13.88
CA PHE A 160 15.20 -14.18 13.07
C PHE A 160 16.34 -13.34 13.67
N PHE A 161 16.09 -12.09 14.02
CA PHE A 161 17.10 -11.21 14.62
C PHE A 161 17.61 -11.73 15.98
N GLY A 162 16.74 -12.37 16.76
CA GLY A 162 17.11 -12.93 18.08
C GLY A 162 17.93 -14.23 17.99
N THR A 163 17.94 -14.90 16.82
CA THR A 163 18.64 -16.18 16.62
C THR A 163 19.89 -16.08 15.75
N GLN A 164 20.09 -14.94 15.07
CA GLN A 164 21.20 -14.74 14.16
C GLN A 164 22.21 -13.74 14.71
N GLU A 165 23.47 -13.99 14.40
CA GLU A 165 24.60 -13.13 14.76
C GLU A 165 25.34 -12.65 13.51
N PHE A 166 25.92 -11.47 13.60
CA PHE A 166 26.85 -10.91 12.63
C PHE A 166 28.08 -10.36 13.37
N ASP A 167 29.28 -10.79 12.96
CA ASP A 167 30.55 -10.43 13.60
C ASP A 167 30.55 -10.67 15.14
N GLY A 168 29.90 -11.76 15.59
CA GLY A 168 29.83 -12.15 17.01
C GLY A 168 28.88 -11.29 17.85
N LYS A 169 28.00 -10.53 17.21
CA LYS A 169 26.96 -9.72 17.88
C LYS A 169 25.57 -10.11 17.38
N PRO A 170 24.53 -10.00 18.23
CA PRO A 170 23.15 -10.23 17.79
C PRO A 170 22.79 -9.34 16.59
N LEU A 171 22.18 -9.94 15.58
CA LEU A 171 21.83 -9.24 14.35
C LEU A 171 20.87 -8.07 14.57
N ILE A 172 20.10 -8.07 15.66
CA ILE A 172 19.23 -6.97 16.06
C ILE A 172 19.99 -5.64 16.26
N GLU A 173 21.29 -5.68 16.59
CA GLU A 173 22.10 -4.48 16.76
C GLU A 173 22.36 -3.74 15.45
N GLU A 174 22.17 -4.42 14.32
CA GLU A 174 22.30 -3.84 12.97
C GLU A 174 20.97 -3.21 12.48
N LEU A 175 19.89 -3.32 13.27
CA LEU A 175 18.58 -2.77 12.91
C LEU A 175 18.62 -1.23 12.96
N GLY A 176 18.33 -0.65 11.82
CA GLY A 176 18.26 0.80 11.63
C GLY A 176 16.89 1.26 11.15
N GLY A 177 16.86 2.42 10.52
CA GLY A 177 15.66 2.99 9.95
C GLY A 177 14.55 3.23 10.97
N TRP A 178 13.30 3.17 10.51
CA TRP A 178 12.13 3.38 11.38
C TRP A 178 12.00 2.30 12.45
N LEU A 179 12.27 1.03 12.09
CA LEU A 179 12.19 -0.06 13.06
C LEU A 179 13.27 0.06 14.14
N GLY A 180 14.49 0.44 13.77
CA GLY A 180 15.56 0.70 14.74
C GLY A 180 15.21 1.85 15.69
N THR A 181 14.57 2.91 15.18
CA THR A 181 14.09 4.02 16.00
C THR A 181 12.95 3.58 16.95
N ALA A 182 12.09 2.67 16.51
CA ALA A 182 10.95 2.17 17.29
C ALA A 182 11.33 1.04 18.27
N GLU A 183 12.47 0.37 18.08
CA GLU A 183 12.86 -0.80 18.85
C GLU A 183 12.87 -0.59 20.37
N PRO A 184 13.33 0.56 20.92
CA PRO A 184 13.28 0.81 22.37
C PRO A 184 11.85 0.82 22.96
N PHE A 185 10.84 0.98 22.12
CA PHE A 185 9.42 1.04 22.52
C PHE A 185 8.67 -0.27 22.26
N ARG A 186 9.34 -1.30 21.73
CA ARG A 186 8.73 -2.58 21.41
C ARG A 186 8.10 -3.22 22.66
N GLY A 187 6.85 -3.65 22.53
CA GLY A 187 6.07 -4.24 23.62
C GLY A 187 5.47 -3.23 24.60
N GLN A 188 5.69 -1.93 24.42
CA GLN A 188 5.02 -0.90 25.19
C GLN A 188 3.63 -0.61 24.63
N GLN A 189 2.66 -0.33 25.51
CA GLN A 189 1.35 0.15 25.08
C GLN A 189 1.44 1.63 24.74
N LEU A 190 1.01 1.96 23.52
CA LEU A 190 0.79 3.34 23.11
C LEU A 190 -0.69 3.69 23.37
N ILE A 191 -0.91 4.80 24.09
CA ILE A 191 -2.25 5.37 24.28
C ILE A 191 -2.35 6.54 23.30
N CYS A 192 -3.28 6.44 22.36
CA CYS A 192 -3.60 7.50 21.40
C CYS A 192 -4.91 8.19 21.79
#